data_c8eb38d6b74e6e7ac15fccc3cec47cab
#
_entry.id   c8eb38d6b74e6e7ac15fccc3cec47cab
#
_cell.length_a   1.000
_cell.length_b   1.000
_cell.length_c   1.000
_cell.angle_alpha   90.00
_cell.angle_beta   90.00
_cell.angle_gamma   90.00
#
_symmetry.space_group_name_H-M   'P 1'
#
loop_
_entity.id
_entity.type
_entity.pdbx_description
1 polymer ?
#
loop_
_entity_poly.entity_id
_entity_poly.type
_entity_poly.pdbx_seq_one_letter_code
_entity_poly.pdbx_strand_id
1 'polypeptide(L)'
;MKGKKKNETFSEDSAGVNSAEEIEKVAETIEENTPVGDEFAIIDGKDAIAIQQKKPKILAISKASVIISVVVVVLLIIASIVLAYTLPLGQYERSTDADGNVYISGDYHEDPSLGRLPWWKVLLSPFLVLGGSGTLTLVAILFMLVVIGAVFNALDKTDVLVYMVESIRHNYGHKRYLLLFLLPLAFMFLGTTSGMSEEVIPIVPVAVILSYGLGWDALIGLGFSVLAAGLGFMAGVVNPFNVGIAQSIVGVPMFSGIGVRILTFVLCYVILMAFMFPYAKMLDKKPQRSPVYKEDLKRKENFDFENRPFVYDAGKSKALKFFAGCMVAIVFFAVLSIFLQGTYIPALGSFKLADYILYITVVIYIIGGVVACVYSGLKGKALAKEMLKGALTLLPVTGMVLIASSVRYIIEAGHVMDTILYHTINAAKGQNPAVLILIIYLVVLIFELFITSGSAKAFLLMPMIGAICSQLGINPQVAVLAFTFGDGIVNVFMPTNATLLLTLGLTTVTYPKWFRWAGPILLTVFGMTIGILMLAQYVIFA
;
A
#
# COMPACT_ATOMS: atom_id res chain seq x y z
N MET A 1 -32.47 -57.23 -13.78
CA MET A 1 -32.80 -57.56 -12.39
C MET A 1 -33.15 -56.28 -11.64
N LYS A 2 -34.37 -56.27 -11.08
CA LYS A 2 -35.08 -55.17 -10.46
C LYS A 2 -34.41 -54.75 -9.12
N GLY A 3 -34.19 -53.46 -8.90
CA GLY A 3 -33.80 -52.89 -7.58
C GLY A 3 -34.77 -51.78 -7.21
N LYS A 4 -35.54 -51.99 -6.19
CA LYS A 4 -36.68 -51.23 -5.67
C LYS A 4 -36.32 -49.81 -5.21
N LYS A 5 -37.14 -48.84 -5.68
CA LYS A 5 -37.31 -47.55 -5.01
C LYS A 5 -38.07 -47.77 -3.69
N LYS A 6 -37.50 -47.32 -2.56
CA LYS A 6 -38.24 -47.17 -1.30
C LYS A 6 -38.73 -45.74 -1.24
N ASN A 7 -40.03 -45.54 -1.36
CA ASN A 7 -40.73 -44.36 -0.95
C ASN A 7 -40.90 -44.43 0.57
N GLU A 8 -40.23 -43.58 1.31
CA GLU A 8 -40.63 -43.30 2.70
C GLU A 8 -41.53 -42.08 2.70
N THR A 9 -42.80 -42.35 2.94
CA THR A 9 -43.82 -41.38 3.30
C THR A 9 -43.51 -40.81 4.67
N PHE A 10 -43.12 -39.53 4.73
CA PHE A 10 -43.11 -38.78 6.00
C PHE A 10 -44.57 -38.50 6.41
N SER A 11 -44.95 -39.07 7.53
CA SER A 11 -46.18 -38.73 8.24
C SER A 11 -46.11 -37.32 8.78
N GLU A 12 -47.16 -36.56 8.57
CA GLU A 12 -47.45 -35.30 9.24
C GLU A 12 -47.57 -35.53 10.77
N ASP A 13 -46.57 -35.10 11.51
CA ASP A 13 -46.68 -34.68 12.89
C ASP A 13 -45.87 -33.40 13.07
N SER A 14 -46.46 -32.30 12.59
CA SER A 14 -46.01 -30.95 12.90
C SER A 14 -46.56 -30.53 14.25
N ALA A 15 -45.84 -30.85 15.34
CA ALA A 15 -46.00 -30.15 16.60
C ALA A 15 -45.50 -28.73 16.41
N GLY A 16 -46.40 -27.77 16.33
CA GLY A 16 -46.09 -26.36 16.17
C GLY A 16 -45.31 -25.84 17.37
N VAL A 17 -44.17 -25.22 17.06
CA VAL A 17 -43.46 -24.33 18.00
C VAL A 17 -44.32 -23.08 18.15
N ASN A 18 -45.12 -23.02 19.19
CA ASN A 18 -46.15 -22.00 19.39
C ASN A 18 -45.91 -21.15 20.68
N SER A 19 -44.68 -20.99 21.13
CA SER A 19 -44.43 -20.04 22.22
C SER A 19 -43.31 -19.06 21.85
N ALA A 20 -43.54 -17.80 22.15
CA ALA A 20 -42.55 -16.73 21.97
C ALA A 20 -41.23 -17.05 22.70
N GLU A 21 -41.31 -17.78 23.84
CA GLU A 21 -40.15 -18.23 24.62
C GLU A 21 -39.26 -19.26 23.90
N GLU A 22 -39.83 -20.14 23.06
CA GLU A 22 -39.03 -21.09 22.26
C GLU A 22 -38.33 -20.41 21.07
N ILE A 23 -38.98 -19.40 20.50
CA ILE A 23 -38.38 -18.57 19.43
C ILE A 23 -37.22 -17.73 20.01
N GLU A 24 -37.40 -17.18 21.22
CA GLU A 24 -36.38 -16.40 21.89
C GLU A 24 -35.17 -17.27 22.30
N LYS A 25 -35.36 -18.50 22.78
CA LYS A 25 -34.29 -19.47 23.07
C LYS A 25 -33.55 -19.93 21.82
N VAL A 26 -34.22 -20.13 20.71
CA VAL A 26 -33.58 -20.45 19.43
C VAL A 26 -32.79 -19.25 18.90
N ALA A 27 -33.30 -18.03 19.06
CA ALA A 27 -32.59 -16.81 18.71
C ALA A 27 -31.33 -16.60 19.58
N GLU A 28 -31.41 -16.80 20.91
CA GLU A 28 -30.24 -16.74 21.80
C GLU A 28 -29.19 -17.82 21.46
N THR A 29 -29.61 -19.05 21.14
CA THR A 29 -28.70 -20.13 20.75
C THR A 29 -28.00 -19.88 19.42
N ILE A 30 -28.67 -19.16 18.51
CA ILE A 30 -28.09 -18.72 17.22
C ILE A 30 -27.12 -17.58 17.45
N GLU A 31 -27.41 -16.62 18.33
CA GLU A 31 -26.49 -15.52 18.67
C GLU A 31 -25.20 -16.01 19.36
N GLU A 32 -25.28 -17.02 20.21
CA GLU A 32 -24.12 -17.55 20.96
C GLU A 32 -23.16 -18.37 20.09
N ASN A 33 -23.65 -18.98 18.99
CA ASN A 33 -22.86 -19.81 18.09
C ASN A 33 -22.49 -19.18 16.75
N THR A 34 -22.90 -17.92 16.50
CA THR A 34 -22.63 -17.24 15.22
C THR A 34 -21.37 -16.37 15.32
N PRO A 35 -20.42 -16.48 14.39
CA PRO A 35 -19.27 -15.58 14.37
C PRO A 35 -19.74 -14.12 14.25
N VAL A 36 -19.23 -13.25 15.11
CA VAL A 36 -19.54 -11.82 15.15
C VAL A 36 -19.43 -11.20 13.75
N GLY A 37 -20.57 -10.88 13.14
CA GLY A 37 -20.64 -10.26 11.80
C GLY A 37 -21.91 -10.52 11.01
N ASP A 38 -22.70 -11.54 11.37
CA ASP A 38 -23.92 -11.87 10.66
C ASP A 38 -25.16 -11.46 11.48
N GLU A 39 -25.87 -10.41 11.07
CA GLU A 39 -27.19 -10.07 11.59
C GLU A 39 -28.24 -10.89 10.83
N PHE A 40 -29.00 -11.70 11.51
CA PHE A 40 -30.17 -12.39 10.99
C PHE A 40 -31.41 -11.53 11.21
N ALA A 41 -32.21 -11.30 10.17
CA ALA A 41 -33.51 -10.70 10.30
C ALA A 41 -34.55 -11.83 10.25
N ILE A 42 -35.28 -12.02 11.34
CA ILE A 42 -36.45 -12.91 11.40
C ILE A 42 -37.66 -12.09 10.94
N ILE A 43 -38.26 -12.45 9.81
CA ILE A 43 -39.52 -11.87 9.35
C ILE A 43 -40.62 -12.88 9.64
N ASP A 44 -41.52 -12.51 10.54
CA ASP A 44 -42.70 -13.29 10.89
C ASP A 44 -43.77 -13.17 9.78
N GLY A 45 -44.04 -14.25 9.12
CA GLY A 45 -45.08 -14.36 8.11
C GLY A 45 -45.31 -15.83 7.75
N LYS A 46 -46.48 -16.27 7.83
CA LYS A 46 -47.05 -17.61 7.92
C LYS A 46 -46.47 -18.77 7.08
N ASP A 47 -45.57 -18.59 6.15
CA ASP A 47 -45.05 -19.70 5.35
C ASP A 47 -43.68 -19.38 4.74
N ALA A 48 -42.63 -19.39 5.44
CA ALA A 48 -41.21 -19.57 5.08
C ALA A 48 -40.30 -18.68 5.91
N ILE A 49 -39.44 -19.27 6.70
CA ILE A 49 -38.27 -18.60 7.28
C ILE A 49 -37.27 -18.39 6.13
N ALA A 50 -37.34 -17.25 5.47
CA ALA A 50 -36.33 -16.84 4.52
C ALA A 50 -35.15 -16.28 5.31
N ILE A 51 -34.13 -17.09 5.54
CA ILE A 51 -32.82 -16.62 6.05
C ILE A 51 -32.21 -15.74 4.95
N GLN A 52 -32.37 -14.43 5.06
CA GLN A 52 -31.70 -13.50 4.20
C GLN A 52 -30.24 -13.39 4.66
N GLN A 53 -29.35 -14.19 4.07
CA GLN A 53 -27.92 -14.03 4.26
C GLN A 53 -27.54 -12.59 3.92
N LYS A 54 -27.02 -11.87 4.91
CA LYS A 54 -26.48 -10.51 4.71
C LYS A 54 -25.33 -10.58 3.73
N LYS A 55 -25.43 -9.87 2.61
CA LYS A 55 -24.35 -9.79 1.62
C LYS A 55 -23.05 -9.42 2.34
N PRO A 56 -21.99 -10.23 2.27
CA PRO A 56 -20.71 -9.89 2.89
C PRO A 56 -20.18 -8.59 2.28
N LYS A 57 -19.64 -7.72 3.11
CA LYS A 57 -19.16 -6.39 2.72
C LYS A 57 -17.89 -6.48 1.87
N ILE A 58 -17.75 -5.62 0.86
CA ILE A 58 -16.53 -5.50 0.01
C ILE A 58 -15.28 -5.22 0.85
N LEU A 59 -15.40 -4.42 1.92
CA LEU A 59 -14.34 -4.12 2.87
C LEU A 59 -14.40 -5.04 4.11
N ALA A 60 -14.46 -6.35 3.94
CA ALA A 60 -14.35 -7.28 5.05
C ALA A 60 -12.88 -7.58 5.36
N ILE A 61 -12.36 -7.00 6.43
CA ILE A 61 -11.00 -7.27 6.90
C ILE A 61 -10.99 -8.63 7.61
N SER A 62 -10.16 -9.56 7.14
CA SER A 62 -9.97 -10.85 7.80
C SER A 62 -9.28 -10.65 9.15
N LYS A 63 -9.89 -11.09 10.26
CA LYS A 63 -9.27 -11.03 11.60
C LYS A 63 -7.89 -11.71 11.62
N ALA A 64 -7.75 -12.85 10.94
CA ALA A 64 -6.48 -13.56 10.82
C ALA A 64 -5.41 -12.73 10.10
N SER A 65 -5.81 -11.98 9.05
CA SER A 65 -4.91 -11.09 8.32
C SER A 65 -4.32 -10.01 9.23
N VAL A 66 -5.18 -9.34 10.00
CA VAL A 66 -4.75 -8.29 10.93
C VAL A 66 -3.82 -8.86 12.01
N ILE A 67 -4.18 -9.98 12.62
CA ILE A 67 -3.36 -10.60 13.68
C ILE A 67 -1.96 -10.94 13.18
N ILE A 68 -1.85 -11.56 12.00
CA ILE A 68 -0.53 -11.94 11.43
C ILE A 68 0.31 -10.68 11.15
N SER A 69 -0.29 -9.64 10.58
CA SER A 69 0.41 -8.39 10.32
C SER A 69 0.87 -7.72 11.62
N VAL A 70 0.03 -7.72 12.65
CA VAL A 70 0.38 -7.20 13.98
C VAL A 70 1.55 -7.98 14.57
N VAL A 71 1.57 -9.31 14.49
CA VAL A 71 2.70 -10.13 15.00
C VAL A 71 4.01 -9.74 14.32
N VAL A 72 4.02 -9.56 12.99
CA VAL A 72 5.23 -9.14 12.27
C VAL A 72 5.71 -7.77 12.75
N VAL A 73 4.78 -6.80 12.89
CA VAL A 73 5.11 -5.46 13.37
C VAL A 73 5.63 -5.48 14.81
N VAL A 74 5.03 -6.28 15.69
CA VAL A 74 5.50 -6.46 17.08
C VAL A 74 6.91 -7.02 17.13
N LEU A 75 7.25 -7.99 16.28
CA LEU A 75 8.64 -8.51 16.20
C LEU A 75 9.63 -7.42 15.78
N LEU A 76 9.25 -6.53 14.85
CA LEU A 76 10.09 -5.40 14.46
C LEU A 76 10.24 -4.35 15.58
N ILE A 77 9.16 -4.09 16.33
CA ILE A 77 9.24 -3.23 17.53
C ILE A 77 10.20 -3.84 18.56
N ILE A 78 10.11 -5.14 18.82
CA ILE A 78 11.04 -5.82 19.76
C ILE A 78 12.48 -5.69 19.27
N ALA A 79 12.73 -5.91 17.97
CA ALA A 79 14.07 -5.71 17.39
C ALA A 79 14.55 -4.27 17.56
N SER A 80 13.70 -3.28 17.32
CA SER A 80 14.03 -1.86 17.51
C SER A 80 14.33 -1.52 18.97
N ILE A 81 13.60 -2.11 19.91
CA ILE A 81 13.87 -1.97 21.36
C ILE A 81 15.24 -2.55 21.69
N VAL A 82 15.54 -3.78 21.23
CA VAL A 82 16.84 -4.40 21.45
C VAL A 82 17.95 -3.50 20.94
N LEU A 83 17.85 -2.98 19.71
CA LEU A 83 18.83 -2.05 19.15
C LEU A 83 18.97 -0.78 20.00
N ALA A 84 17.86 -0.16 20.41
CA ALA A 84 17.87 1.07 21.21
C ALA A 84 18.48 0.91 22.60
N TYR A 85 18.46 -0.31 23.17
CA TYR A 85 19.01 -0.58 24.49
C TYR A 85 20.41 -1.23 24.47
N THR A 86 20.86 -1.80 23.36
CA THR A 86 22.16 -2.49 23.25
C THR A 86 23.23 -1.64 22.58
N LEU A 87 22.86 -0.83 21.57
CA LEU A 87 23.83 0.00 20.86
C LEU A 87 24.28 1.20 21.69
N PRO A 88 25.52 1.70 21.48
CA PRO A 88 25.98 2.97 22.04
C PRO A 88 25.11 4.12 21.52
N LEU A 89 24.89 5.13 22.35
CA LEU A 89 24.20 6.35 21.96
C LEU A 89 25.17 7.27 21.25
N GLY A 90 24.77 7.85 20.13
CA GLY A 90 25.61 8.76 19.39
C GLY A 90 24.83 9.54 18.35
N GLN A 91 25.47 10.60 17.90
CA GLN A 91 24.89 11.48 16.89
C GLN A 91 25.97 12.07 15.98
N TYR A 92 25.55 12.35 14.74
CA TYR A 92 26.33 13.18 13.83
C TYR A 92 26.02 14.65 14.05
N GLU A 93 26.99 15.51 13.82
CA GLU A 93 26.75 16.93 13.72
C GLU A 93 25.85 17.23 12.51
N ARG A 94 24.85 18.07 12.71
CA ARG A 94 23.86 18.42 11.70
C ARG A 94 23.81 19.93 11.46
N SER A 95 23.57 20.30 10.20
CA SER A 95 23.29 21.66 9.78
C SER A 95 21.96 21.72 9.04
N THR A 96 21.38 22.91 8.97
CA THR A 96 20.12 23.15 8.24
C THR A 96 20.42 24.02 7.05
N ASP A 97 19.95 23.65 5.87
CA ASP A 97 20.05 24.46 4.65
C ASP A 97 19.06 25.64 4.64
N ALA A 98 19.13 26.48 3.61
CA ALA A 98 18.24 27.63 3.44
C ALA A 98 16.76 27.25 3.27
N ASP A 99 16.48 26.03 2.84
CA ASP A 99 15.13 25.49 2.63
C ASP A 99 14.59 24.77 3.88
N GLY A 100 15.37 24.74 4.98
CA GLY A 100 14.98 24.11 6.24
C GLY A 100 15.25 22.61 6.32
N ASN A 101 15.96 22.02 5.37
CA ASN A 101 16.32 20.60 5.41
C ASN A 101 17.54 20.39 6.32
N VAL A 102 17.46 19.39 7.18
CA VAL A 102 18.53 18.99 8.08
C VAL A 102 19.40 17.95 7.40
N TYR A 103 20.72 18.19 7.35
CA TYR A 103 21.70 17.26 6.78
C TYR A 103 22.90 17.07 7.73
N ILE A 104 23.63 15.96 7.56
CA ILE A 104 24.85 15.68 8.33
C ILE A 104 25.98 16.56 7.80
N SER A 105 26.59 17.35 8.69
CA SER A 105 27.63 18.33 8.36
C SER A 105 28.99 18.06 9.01
N GLY A 106 29.07 17.15 9.96
CA GLY A 106 30.27 16.88 10.71
C GLY A 106 30.44 15.42 11.13
N ASP A 107 31.31 15.20 12.11
CA ASP A 107 31.73 13.87 12.56
C ASP A 107 30.70 13.22 13.50
N TYR A 108 30.79 11.89 13.62
CA TYR A 108 30.03 11.12 14.59
C TYR A 108 30.71 11.15 15.95
N HIS A 109 29.91 11.41 16.98
CA HIS A 109 30.35 11.39 18.38
C HIS A 109 29.44 10.47 19.18
N GLU A 110 30.05 9.56 19.95
CA GLU A 110 29.32 8.85 21.00
C GLU A 110 29.02 9.84 22.12
N ASP A 111 27.73 9.91 22.49
CA ASP A 111 27.28 10.84 23.51
C ASP A 111 26.32 10.14 24.49
N PRO A 112 26.88 9.60 25.59
CA PRO A 112 26.10 8.98 26.64
C PRO A 112 25.14 9.95 27.35
N SER A 113 25.37 11.27 27.22
CA SER A 113 24.51 12.30 27.86
C SER A 113 23.13 12.40 27.24
N LEU A 114 22.95 11.89 26.01
CA LEU A 114 21.63 11.83 25.35
C LEU A 114 20.58 11.03 26.14
N GLY A 115 21.04 10.11 27.00
CA GLY A 115 20.15 9.29 27.82
C GLY A 115 19.37 8.25 27.01
N ARG A 116 19.18 7.07 27.57
CA ARG A 116 18.41 6.02 26.91
C ARG A 116 16.93 6.34 26.92
N LEU A 117 16.22 5.87 25.87
CA LEU A 117 14.76 6.01 25.75
C LEU A 117 14.07 5.39 26.98
N PRO A 118 13.28 6.16 27.77
CA PRO A 118 12.54 5.61 28.88
C PRO A 118 11.52 4.55 28.44
N TRP A 119 11.39 3.45 29.19
CA TRP A 119 10.50 2.32 28.84
C TRP A 119 9.04 2.73 28.61
N TRP A 120 8.55 3.73 29.36
CA TRP A 120 7.18 4.23 29.17
C TRP A 120 6.96 4.94 27.84
N LYS A 121 8.01 5.60 27.28
CA LYS A 121 7.95 6.17 25.93
C LYS A 121 7.88 5.08 24.86
N VAL A 122 8.48 3.92 25.08
CA VAL A 122 8.33 2.76 24.21
C VAL A 122 6.87 2.30 24.15
N LEU A 123 6.19 2.20 25.30
CA LEU A 123 4.77 1.83 25.34
C LEU A 123 3.87 2.88 24.68
N LEU A 124 4.19 4.16 24.83
CA LEU A 124 3.43 5.26 24.22
C LEU A 124 3.88 5.61 22.80
N SER A 125 4.87 4.90 22.26
CA SER A 125 5.44 5.20 20.93
C SER A 125 4.40 5.29 19.79
N PRO A 126 3.29 4.51 19.75
CA PRO A 126 2.27 4.67 18.72
C PRO A 126 1.61 6.06 18.72
N PHE A 127 1.56 6.70 19.88
CA PHE A 127 0.99 8.05 20.01
C PHE A 127 2.07 9.13 19.91
N LEU A 128 3.26 8.88 20.47
CA LEU A 128 4.35 9.85 20.47
C LEU A 128 4.92 10.10 19.06
N VAL A 129 4.80 9.13 18.16
CA VAL A 129 5.18 9.29 16.74
C VAL A 129 4.38 10.41 16.06
N LEU A 130 3.19 10.75 16.55
CA LEU A 130 2.37 11.85 16.06
C LEU A 130 2.91 13.26 16.45
N GLY A 131 3.97 13.34 17.25
CA GLY A 131 4.66 14.58 17.59
C GLY A 131 6.06 14.69 16.97
N GLY A 132 6.47 13.70 16.16
CA GLY A 132 7.80 13.62 15.56
C GLY A 132 7.90 14.19 14.14
N SER A 133 9.05 13.97 13.52
CA SER A 133 9.28 14.28 12.11
C SER A 133 8.32 13.48 11.22
N GLY A 134 7.76 14.09 10.16
CA GLY A 134 6.81 13.44 9.24
C GLY A 134 5.39 13.22 9.79
N THR A 135 5.03 13.83 10.91
CA THR A 135 3.67 13.76 11.50
C THR A 135 2.59 14.16 10.51
N LEU A 136 2.78 15.22 9.74
CA LEU A 136 1.78 15.68 8.77
C LEU A 136 1.44 14.60 7.74
N THR A 137 2.44 13.95 7.17
CA THR A 137 2.24 12.85 6.22
C THR A 137 1.54 11.67 6.88
N LEU A 138 1.98 11.27 8.08
CA LEU A 138 1.36 10.16 8.81
C LEU A 138 -0.11 10.44 9.11
N VAL A 139 -0.45 11.64 9.62
CA VAL A 139 -1.83 12.04 9.90
C VAL A 139 -2.67 12.06 8.62
N ALA A 140 -2.13 12.59 7.51
CA ALA A 140 -2.82 12.58 6.22
C ALA A 140 -3.11 11.15 5.73
N ILE A 141 -2.16 10.23 5.87
CA ILE A 141 -2.33 8.81 5.54
C ILE A 141 -3.42 8.17 6.40
N LEU A 142 -3.38 8.35 7.72
CA LEU A 142 -4.38 7.81 8.64
C LEU A 142 -5.78 8.34 8.32
N PHE A 143 -5.89 9.64 8.03
CA PHE A 143 -7.15 10.26 7.63
C PHE A 143 -7.65 9.74 6.28
N MET A 144 -6.76 9.56 5.30
CA MET A 144 -7.11 8.98 4.00
C MET A 144 -7.68 7.57 4.13
N LEU A 145 -7.15 6.73 5.04
CA LEU A 145 -7.71 5.40 5.31
C LEU A 145 -9.16 5.46 5.76
N VAL A 146 -9.42 6.29 6.76
CA VAL A 146 -10.77 6.47 7.30
C VAL A 146 -11.73 6.92 6.20
N VAL A 147 -11.29 7.84 5.35
CA VAL A 147 -12.06 8.35 4.20
C VAL A 147 -12.28 7.27 3.14
N ILE A 148 -11.26 6.48 2.81
CA ILE A 148 -11.41 5.36 1.87
C ILE A 148 -12.46 4.38 2.38
N GLY A 149 -12.39 4.00 3.67
CA GLY A 149 -13.39 3.14 4.28
C GLY A 149 -14.80 3.70 4.19
N ALA A 150 -14.95 4.99 4.50
CA ALA A 150 -16.23 5.70 4.43
C ALA A 150 -16.83 5.66 3.02
N VAL A 151 -16.04 6.09 2.02
CA VAL A 151 -16.47 6.19 0.63
C VAL A 151 -16.79 4.81 0.04
N PHE A 152 -15.89 3.83 0.25
CA PHE A 152 -16.10 2.48 -0.30
C PHE A 152 -17.33 1.78 0.27
N ASN A 153 -17.57 1.88 1.59
CA ASN A 153 -18.77 1.29 2.18
C ASN A 153 -20.06 1.95 1.65
N ALA A 154 -20.02 3.27 1.41
CA ALA A 154 -21.17 3.97 0.82
C ALA A 154 -21.39 3.59 -0.65
N LEU A 155 -20.32 3.47 -1.46
CA LEU A 155 -20.38 3.01 -2.85
C LEU A 155 -20.84 1.55 -2.96
N ASP A 156 -20.40 0.68 -2.05
CA ASP A 156 -20.84 -0.72 -1.96
C ASP A 156 -22.35 -0.81 -1.72
N LYS A 157 -22.87 0.02 -0.81
CA LYS A 157 -24.30 0.08 -0.51
C LYS A 157 -25.16 0.50 -1.70
N THR A 158 -24.60 1.25 -2.64
CA THR A 158 -25.31 1.71 -3.86
C THR A 158 -25.18 0.76 -5.05
N ASP A 159 -24.48 -0.37 -4.91
CA ASP A 159 -24.12 -1.31 -6.00
C ASP A 159 -23.37 -0.64 -7.18
N VAL A 160 -22.80 0.56 -7.00
CA VAL A 160 -21.98 1.23 -8.04
C VAL A 160 -20.73 0.42 -8.36
N LEU A 161 -20.12 -0.19 -7.34
CA LEU A 161 -18.92 -1.03 -7.53
C LEU A 161 -19.26 -2.30 -8.31
N VAL A 162 -20.40 -2.93 -8.04
CA VAL A 162 -20.91 -4.07 -8.80
C VAL A 162 -21.16 -3.66 -10.26
N TYR A 163 -21.87 -2.55 -10.47
CA TYR A 163 -22.12 -2.00 -11.80
C TYR A 163 -20.83 -1.69 -12.57
N MET A 164 -19.81 -1.17 -11.88
CA MET A 164 -18.48 -0.93 -12.48
C MET A 164 -17.89 -2.21 -13.06
N VAL A 165 -17.91 -3.29 -12.28
CA VAL A 165 -17.34 -4.58 -12.69
C VAL A 165 -18.13 -5.18 -13.86
N GLU A 166 -19.46 -5.18 -13.78
CA GLU A 166 -20.33 -5.67 -14.85
C GLU A 166 -20.12 -4.86 -16.14
N SER A 167 -20.01 -3.53 -16.04
CA SER A 167 -19.73 -2.65 -17.18
C SER A 167 -18.37 -2.93 -17.80
N ILE A 168 -17.32 -3.11 -16.98
CA ILE A 168 -15.97 -3.41 -17.48
C ILE A 168 -15.95 -4.79 -18.13
N ARG A 169 -16.57 -5.79 -17.52
CA ARG A 169 -16.67 -7.15 -18.07
C ARG A 169 -17.39 -7.13 -19.42
N HIS A 170 -18.51 -6.43 -19.51
CA HIS A 170 -19.28 -6.31 -20.75
C HIS A 170 -18.49 -5.65 -21.87
N ASN A 171 -17.84 -4.51 -21.58
CA ASN A 171 -17.16 -3.71 -22.60
C ASN A 171 -15.74 -4.20 -22.93
N TYR A 172 -14.99 -4.73 -21.95
CA TYR A 172 -13.55 -5.01 -22.07
C TYR A 172 -13.16 -6.46 -21.73
N GLY A 173 -14.10 -7.32 -21.35
CA GLY A 173 -13.78 -8.71 -20.97
C GLY A 173 -13.03 -9.48 -22.05
N HIS A 174 -13.32 -9.22 -23.34
CA HIS A 174 -12.62 -9.82 -24.47
C HIS A 174 -11.16 -9.30 -24.67
N LYS A 175 -10.82 -8.14 -24.07
CA LYS A 175 -9.48 -7.52 -24.12
C LYS A 175 -8.74 -7.57 -22.79
N ARG A 176 -9.11 -8.47 -21.86
CA ARG A 176 -8.58 -8.52 -20.51
C ARG A 176 -7.04 -8.60 -20.44
N TYR A 177 -6.41 -9.35 -21.33
CA TYR A 177 -4.94 -9.43 -21.39
C TYR A 177 -4.29 -8.12 -21.86
N LEU A 178 -4.96 -7.35 -22.72
CA LEU A 178 -4.48 -6.00 -23.08
C LEU A 178 -4.49 -5.09 -21.85
N LEU A 179 -5.54 -5.17 -21.03
CA LEU A 179 -5.59 -4.42 -19.76
C LEU A 179 -4.49 -4.89 -18.79
N LEU A 180 -4.20 -6.20 -18.75
CA LEU A 180 -3.10 -6.74 -17.95
C LEU A 180 -1.75 -6.16 -18.34
N PHE A 181 -1.52 -5.81 -19.62
CA PHE A 181 -0.31 -5.14 -20.08
C PHE A 181 -0.35 -3.63 -19.82
N LEU A 182 -1.46 -2.96 -20.14
CA LEU A 182 -1.52 -1.49 -20.10
C LEU A 182 -1.57 -0.92 -18.68
N LEU A 183 -2.33 -1.56 -17.78
CA LEU A 183 -2.49 -1.04 -16.42
C LEU A 183 -1.18 -1.02 -15.63
N PRO A 184 -0.38 -2.11 -15.56
CA PRO A 184 0.90 -2.05 -14.89
C PRO A 184 1.85 -1.00 -15.49
N LEU A 185 1.85 -0.86 -16.81
CA LEU A 185 2.66 0.15 -17.47
C LEU A 185 2.27 1.58 -17.03
N ALA A 186 0.96 1.86 -16.97
CA ALA A 186 0.45 3.14 -16.51
C ALA A 186 0.84 3.43 -15.04
N PHE A 187 0.67 2.45 -14.14
CA PHE A 187 1.05 2.61 -12.75
C PHE A 187 2.58 2.71 -12.55
N MET A 188 3.36 1.95 -13.30
CA MET A 188 4.81 2.09 -13.31
C MET A 188 5.24 3.49 -13.80
N PHE A 189 4.58 4.01 -14.85
CA PHE A 189 4.85 5.35 -15.34
C PHE A 189 4.57 6.42 -14.27
N LEU A 190 3.46 6.30 -13.54
CA LEU A 190 3.14 7.19 -12.43
C LEU A 190 4.18 7.10 -11.31
N GLY A 191 4.57 5.91 -10.89
CA GLY A 191 5.60 5.73 -9.87
C GLY A 191 6.95 6.33 -10.26
N THR A 192 7.38 6.14 -11.51
CA THR A 192 8.70 6.58 -11.99
C THR A 192 8.81 8.08 -12.25
N THR A 193 7.70 8.75 -12.50
CA THR A 193 7.66 10.20 -12.78
C THR A 193 7.29 11.04 -11.58
N SER A 194 6.21 10.68 -10.90
CA SER A 194 5.66 11.46 -9.79
C SER A 194 6.15 11.03 -8.42
N GLY A 195 6.86 9.89 -8.34
CA GLY A 195 7.16 9.31 -7.04
C GLY A 195 5.90 8.92 -6.27
N MET A 196 4.79 8.65 -6.99
CA MET A 196 3.51 8.28 -6.39
C MET A 196 3.63 6.95 -5.65
N SER A 197 3.40 6.99 -4.37
CA SER A 197 3.37 5.84 -3.47
C SER A 197 2.04 5.81 -2.73
N GLU A 198 1.75 6.85 -1.99
CA GLU A 198 0.55 6.99 -1.17
C GLU A 198 -0.72 7.27 -2.00
N GLU A 199 -0.59 7.98 -3.11
CA GLU A 199 -1.70 8.35 -4.00
C GLU A 199 -2.29 7.14 -4.74
N VAL A 200 -1.56 6.03 -4.81
CA VAL A 200 -2.07 4.76 -5.36
C VAL A 200 -3.08 4.10 -4.40
N ILE A 201 -2.97 4.35 -3.09
CA ILE A 201 -3.80 3.69 -2.08
C ILE A 201 -5.31 3.77 -2.37
N PRO A 202 -5.89 4.95 -2.66
CA PRO A 202 -7.32 5.06 -2.97
C PRO A 202 -7.75 4.27 -4.21
N ILE A 203 -6.85 4.00 -5.12
CA ILE A 203 -7.12 3.31 -6.39
C ILE A 203 -7.05 1.78 -6.21
N VAL A 204 -6.34 1.29 -5.20
CA VAL A 204 -6.15 -0.17 -4.97
C VAL A 204 -7.45 -0.95 -4.88
N PRO A 205 -8.46 -0.56 -4.09
CA PRO A 205 -9.71 -1.31 -4.04
C PRO A 205 -10.40 -1.38 -5.41
N VAL A 206 -10.34 -0.30 -6.20
CA VAL A 206 -10.86 -0.27 -7.59
C VAL A 206 -10.09 -1.26 -8.46
N ALA A 207 -8.76 -1.27 -8.35
CA ALA A 207 -7.88 -2.18 -9.07
C ALA A 207 -8.20 -3.66 -8.75
N VAL A 208 -8.40 -3.99 -7.47
CA VAL A 208 -8.76 -5.34 -7.04
C VAL A 208 -10.13 -5.75 -7.56
N ILE A 209 -11.14 -4.87 -7.48
CA ILE A 209 -12.47 -5.14 -8.01
C ILE A 209 -12.42 -5.32 -9.53
N LEU A 210 -11.63 -4.50 -10.23
CA LEU A 210 -11.38 -4.66 -11.66
C LEU A 210 -10.77 -6.03 -11.98
N SER A 211 -9.77 -6.45 -11.21
CA SER A 211 -9.16 -7.79 -11.35
C SER A 211 -10.20 -8.90 -11.22
N TYR A 212 -11.10 -8.82 -10.23
CA TYR A 212 -12.20 -9.77 -10.08
C TYR A 212 -13.13 -9.79 -11.30
N GLY A 213 -13.50 -8.62 -11.82
CA GLY A 213 -14.35 -8.50 -13.00
C GLY A 213 -13.71 -9.08 -14.27
N LEU A 214 -12.39 -9.08 -14.36
CA LEU A 214 -11.63 -9.69 -15.44
C LEU A 214 -11.40 -11.21 -15.24
N GLY A 215 -11.89 -11.78 -14.14
CA GLY A 215 -11.82 -13.21 -13.83
C GLY A 215 -10.60 -13.63 -13.00
N TRP A 216 -9.80 -12.69 -12.51
CA TRP A 216 -8.58 -12.95 -11.74
C TRP A 216 -8.78 -12.77 -10.23
N ASP A 217 -7.71 -12.71 -9.47
CA ASP A 217 -7.69 -12.61 -8.01
C ASP A 217 -7.23 -11.24 -7.50
N ALA A 218 -7.24 -11.04 -6.17
CA ALA A 218 -6.78 -9.80 -5.55
C ALA A 218 -5.29 -9.55 -5.79
N LEU A 219 -4.47 -10.59 -5.93
CA LEU A 219 -3.04 -10.48 -6.16
C LEU A 219 -2.71 -9.87 -7.53
N ILE A 220 -3.47 -10.20 -8.57
CA ILE A 220 -3.37 -9.53 -9.87
C ILE A 220 -3.74 -8.04 -9.74
N GLY A 221 -4.80 -7.72 -8.98
CA GLY A 221 -5.19 -6.34 -8.71
C GLY A 221 -4.09 -5.53 -8.01
N LEU A 222 -3.45 -6.11 -7.00
CA LEU A 222 -2.28 -5.52 -6.34
C LEU A 222 -1.05 -5.48 -7.26
N GLY A 223 -0.89 -6.48 -8.12
CA GLY A 223 0.22 -6.58 -9.06
C GLY A 223 0.24 -5.44 -10.06
N PHE A 224 -0.91 -5.12 -10.68
CA PHE A 224 -0.95 -4.03 -11.64
C PHE A 224 -1.13 -2.63 -11.03
N SER A 225 -1.33 -2.53 -9.72
CA SER A 225 -1.38 -1.25 -9.00
C SER A 225 -0.15 -1.03 -8.13
N VAL A 226 -0.13 -1.55 -6.92
CA VAL A 226 0.91 -1.28 -5.91
C VAL A 226 2.29 -1.79 -6.34
N LEU A 227 2.37 -3.05 -6.81
CA LEU A 227 3.66 -3.63 -7.22
C LEU A 227 4.22 -2.88 -8.43
N ALA A 228 3.37 -2.60 -9.42
CA ALA A 228 3.77 -1.85 -10.61
C ALA A 228 4.22 -0.43 -10.25
N ALA A 229 3.43 0.32 -9.46
CA ALA A 229 3.80 1.67 -9.02
C ALA A 229 5.12 1.67 -8.24
N GLY A 230 5.33 0.72 -7.33
CA GLY A 230 6.57 0.60 -6.56
C GLY A 230 7.79 0.24 -7.41
N LEU A 231 7.65 -0.64 -8.42
CA LEU A 231 8.73 -0.93 -9.36
C LEU A 231 9.04 0.29 -10.25
N GLY A 232 8.02 1.06 -10.63
CA GLY A 232 8.20 2.34 -11.31
C GLY A 232 8.94 3.35 -10.44
N PHE A 233 8.55 3.50 -9.19
CA PHE A 233 9.20 4.37 -8.20
C PHE A 233 10.69 4.00 -8.04
N MET A 234 11.00 2.71 -7.91
CA MET A 234 12.37 2.20 -7.82
C MET A 234 13.19 2.54 -9.06
N ALA A 235 12.61 2.43 -10.25
CA ALA A 235 13.32 2.79 -11.49
C ALA A 235 13.65 4.29 -11.55
N GLY A 236 12.82 5.15 -10.96
CA GLY A 236 13.08 6.56 -10.67
C GLY A 236 13.55 7.38 -11.88
N VAL A 237 12.94 7.20 -13.08
CA VAL A 237 13.44 7.81 -14.33
C VAL A 237 13.58 9.32 -14.19
N VAL A 238 12.53 9.98 -13.67
CA VAL A 238 12.51 11.44 -13.42
C VAL A 238 11.84 11.77 -12.09
N ASN A 239 11.97 10.89 -11.09
CA ASN A 239 11.40 11.09 -9.77
C ASN A 239 12.15 12.22 -9.03
N PRO A 240 11.53 13.38 -8.79
CA PRO A 240 12.19 14.51 -8.18
C PRO A 240 12.43 14.32 -6.68
N PHE A 241 11.58 13.55 -5.99
CA PHE A 241 11.62 13.35 -4.52
C PHE A 241 12.70 12.36 -4.07
N ASN A 242 13.14 11.49 -4.96
CA ASN A 242 14.14 10.50 -4.69
C ASN A 242 15.42 10.83 -5.46
N VAL A 243 15.38 10.68 -6.79
CA VAL A 243 16.55 10.90 -7.66
C VAL A 243 16.98 12.36 -7.67
N GLY A 244 16.04 13.31 -7.82
CA GLY A 244 16.36 14.73 -7.92
C GLY A 244 17.07 15.25 -6.69
N ILE A 245 16.56 14.92 -5.49
CA ILE A 245 17.18 15.32 -4.21
C ILE A 245 18.55 14.63 -4.05
N ALA A 246 18.64 13.31 -4.30
CA ALA A 246 19.90 12.61 -4.18
C ALA A 246 20.97 13.19 -5.11
N GLN A 247 20.62 13.54 -6.35
CA GLN A 247 21.53 14.16 -7.32
C GLN A 247 21.97 15.56 -6.90
N SER A 248 21.05 16.37 -6.38
CA SER A 248 21.38 17.72 -5.90
C SER A 248 22.40 17.69 -4.75
N ILE A 249 22.26 16.74 -3.84
CA ILE A 249 23.15 16.60 -2.67
C ILE A 249 24.57 16.16 -3.09
N VAL A 250 24.69 15.22 -4.05
CA VAL A 250 26.02 14.76 -4.51
C VAL A 250 26.61 15.63 -5.64
N GLY A 251 25.94 16.73 -5.99
CA GLY A 251 26.45 17.73 -6.93
C GLY A 251 26.46 17.28 -8.40
N VAL A 252 25.61 16.33 -8.81
CA VAL A 252 25.48 15.94 -10.22
C VAL A 252 24.23 16.59 -10.87
N PRO A 253 24.26 16.85 -12.20
CA PRO A 253 23.14 17.51 -12.87
C PRO A 253 21.84 16.73 -12.69
N MET A 254 20.74 17.46 -12.42
CA MET A 254 19.42 16.88 -12.20
C MET A 254 18.98 16.01 -13.39
N PHE A 255 18.50 14.82 -13.07
CA PHE A 255 18.10 13.77 -14.01
C PHE A 255 19.20 13.27 -14.97
N SER A 256 20.47 13.64 -14.77
CA SER A 256 21.58 13.01 -15.51
C SER A 256 21.61 11.49 -15.27
N GLY A 257 22.21 10.71 -16.17
CA GLY A 257 22.19 9.25 -16.10
C GLY A 257 20.82 8.61 -16.36
N ILE A 258 19.86 9.36 -16.94
CA ILE A 258 18.47 8.90 -17.22
C ILE A 258 18.42 7.62 -18.05
N GLY A 259 19.39 7.38 -18.96
CA GLY A 259 19.42 6.18 -19.80
C GLY A 259 19.45 4.88 -19.01
N VAL A 260 20.23 4.83 -17.92
CA VAL A 260 20.29 3.65 -17.03
C VAL A 260 18.96 3.43 -16.30
N ARG A 261 18.29 4.50 -15.88
CA ARG A 261 16.99 4.43 -15.20
C ARG A 261 15.87 4.03 -16.17
N ILE A 262 15.91 4.48 -17.45
CA ILE A 262 15.00 3.99 -18.48
C ILE A 262 15.23 2.49 -18.74
N LEU A 263 16.48 2.05 -18.84
CA LEU A 263 16.81 0.62 -18.96
C LEU A 263 16.23 -0.17 -17.78
N THR A 264 16.43 0.33 -16.55
CA THR A 264 15.88 -0.28 -15.34
C THR A 264 14.35 -0.37 -15.40
N PHE A 265 13.67 0.71 -15.81
CA PHE A 265 12.22 0.74 -15.96
C PHE A 265 11.73 -0.33 -16.95
N VAL A 266 12.35 -0.42 -18.11
CA VAL A 266 11.99 -1.42 -19.13
C VAL A 266 12.21 -2.84 -18.61
N LEU A 267 13.33 -3.10 -17.96
CA LEU A 267 13.62 -4.43 -17.40
C LEU A 267 12.65 -4.79 -16.26
N CYS A 268 12.32 -3.86 -15.37
CA CYS A 268 11.30 -4.06 -14.35
C CYS A 268 9.94 -4.41 -14.97
N TYR A 269 9.55 -3.69 -16.03
CA TYR A 269 8.29 -3.97 -16.71
C TYR A 269 8.29 -5.36 -17.36
N VAL A 270 9.37 -5.74 -18.04
CA VAL A 270 9.52 -7.08 -18.65
C VAL A 270 9.45 -8.17 -17.57
N ILE A 271 10.16 -8.01 -16.46
CA ILE A 271 10.12 -8.96 -15.33
C ILE A 271 8.71 -9.05 -14.76
N LEU A 272 8.04 -7.91 -14.53
CA LEU A 272 6.68 -7.85 -14.02
C LEU A 272 5.71 -8.62 -14.94
N MET A 273 5.80 -8.38 -16.25
CA MET A 273 4.95 -9.07 -17.23
C MET A 273 5.28 -10.56 -17.35
N ALA A 274 6.56 -10.93 -17.33
CA ALA A 274 7.00 -12.33 -17.33
C ALA A 274 6.48 -13.11 -16.12
N PHE A 275 6.21 -12.44 -15.02
CA PHE A 275 5.60 -13.03 -13.82
C PHE A 275 4.07 -13.00 -13.86
N MET A 276 3.46 -11.84 -14.15
CA MET A 276 2.01 -11.66 -14.07
C MET A 276 1.25 -12.41 -15.17
N PHE A 277 1.78 -12.44 -16.40
CA PHE A 277 1.10 -13.06 -17.51
C PHE A 277 0.93 -14.59 -17.38
N PRO A 278 1.97 -15.37 -17.03
CA PRO A 278 1.79 -16.80 -16.73
C PRO A 278 0.90 -17.05 -15.51
N TYR A 279 0.97 -16.18 -14.49
CA TYR A 279 0.14 -16.29 -13.31
C TYR A 279 -1.35 -16.07 -13.65
N ALA A 280 -1.69 -15.04 -14.44
CA ALA A 280 -3.04 -14.81 -14.93
C ALA A 280 -3.57 -16.00 -15.77
N LYS A 281 -2.74 -16.55 -16.68
CA LYS A 281 -3.09 -17.75 -17.46
C LYS A 281 -3.29 -19.00 -16.58
N MET A 282 -2.54 -19.11 -15.50
CA MET A 282 -2.72 -20.19 -14.52
C MET A 282 -4.08 -20.05 -13.83
N LEU A 283 -4.45 -18.84 -13.42
CA LEU A 283 -5.75 -18.56 -12.78
C LEU A 283 -6.93 -18.86 -13.71
N ASP A 284 -6.80 -18.57 -15.02
CA ASP A 284 -7.84 -18.91 -16.01
C ASP A 284 -8.13 -20.41 -16.10
N LYS A 285 -7.09 -21.24 -15.93
CA LYS A 285 -7.23 -22.69 -16.01
C LYS A 285 -7.53 -23.33 -14.65
N LYS A 286 -6.95 -22.82 -13.59
CA LYS A 286 -6.97 -23.42 -12.23
C LYS A 286 -7.02 -22.31 -11.18
N PRO A 287 -8.18 -21.62 -10.99
CA PRO A 287 -8.30 -20.52 -10.03
C PRO A 287 -8.00 -20.95 -8.58
N GLN A 288 -8.22 -22.24 -8.26
CA GLN A 288 -7.93 -22.79 -6.91
C GLN A 288 -6.44 -22.76 -6.53
N ARG A 289 -5.54 -22.55 -7.50
CA ARG A 289 -4.09 -22.38 -7.22
C ARG A 289 -3.72 -21.00 -6.68
N SER A 290 -4.64 -20.05 -6.69
CA SER A 290 -4.43 -18.76 -6.07
C SER A 290 -4.19 -18.91 -4.56
N PRO A 291 -3.15 -18.26 -3.99
CA PRO A 291 -2.92 -18.24 -2.55
C PRO A 291 -4.07 -17.58 -1.75
N VAL A 292 -4.89 -16.77 -2.42
CA VAL A 292 -6.02 -16.04 -1.84
C VAL A 292 -7.38 -16.55 -2.30
N TYR A 293 -7.42 -17.72 -2.95
CA TYR A 293 -8.65 -18.27 -3.55
C TYR A 293 -9.83 -18.33 -2.59
N LYS A 294 -9.60 -18.86 -1.36
CA LYS A 294 -10.67 -19.04 -0.37
C LYS A 294 -11.25 -17.72 0.13
N GLU A 295 -10.39 -16.73 0.33
CA GLU A 295 -10.78 -15.39 0.78
C GLU A 295 -11.47 -14.62 -0.35
N ASP A 296 -10.94 -14.73 -1.56
CA ASP A 296 -11.51 -14.10 -2.75
C ASP A 296 -12.85 -14.70 -3.16
N LEU A 297 -13.03 -16.02 -2.96
CA LEU A 297 -14.30 -16.70 -3.26
C LEU A 297 -15.44 -16.06 -2.47
N LYS A 298 -15.27 -15.88 -1.15
CA LYS A 298 -16.26 -15.21 -0.30
C LYS A 298 -16.57 -13.78 -0.74
N ARG A 299 -15.59 -13.08 -1.33
CA ARG A 299 -15.82 -11.74 -1.89
C ARG A 299 -16.52 -11.79 -3.25
N LYS A 300 -16.14 -12.73 -4.13
CA LYS A 300 -16.73 -12.90 -5.46
C LYS A 300 -18.19 -13.36 -5.41
N GLU A 301 -18.56 -14.16 -4.41
CA GLU A 301 -19.97 -14.57 -4.18
C GLU A 301 -20.92 -13.38 -4.04
N ASN A 302 -20.40 -12.22 -3.54
CA ASN A 302 -21.18 -11.00 -3.47
C ASN A 302 -21.51 -10.38 -4.82
N PHE A 303 -20.73 -10.70 -5.83
CA PHE A 303 -20.84 -10.04 -7.13
C PHE A 303 -21.64 -10.84 -8.14
N ASP A 304 -21.91 -12.16 -7.92
CA ASP A 304 -22.64 -13.07 -8.81
C ASP A 304 -22.37 -12.78 -10.31
N PHE A 305 -21.07 -12.72 -10.65
CA PHE A 305 -20.59 -12.25 -11.95
C PHE A 305 -20.99 -13.15 -13.10
N GLU A 306 -21.32 -14.42 -12.83
CA GLU A 306 -21.48 -15.41 -13.89
C GLU A 306 -22.89 -15.40 -14.50
N ASN A 307 -23.90 -15.02 -13.73
CA ASN A 307 -25.30 -15.23 -14.12
C ASN A 307 -26.13 -13.95 -14.34
N ARG A 308 -25.58 -12.75 -14.07
CA ARG A 308 -26.33 -11.50 -14.27
C ARG A 308 -26.07 -10.89 -15.64
N PRO A 309 -27.11 -10.68 -16.46
CA PRO A 309 -26.98 -9.87 -17.66
C PRO A 309 -26.67 -8.42 -17.27
N PHE A 310 -25.76 -7.77 -18.01
CA PHE A 310 -25.50 -6.34 -17.82
C PHE A 310 -26.76 -5.53 -18.12
N VAL A 311 -27.26 -4.79 -17.15
CA VAL A 311 -28.40 -3.87 -17.30
C VAL A 311 -27.88 -2.45 -17.14
N TYR A 312 -28.06 -1.65 -18.20
CA TYR A 312 -27.66 -0.24 -18.16
C TYR A 312 -28.52 0.54 -17.16
N ASP A 313 -27.84 1.19 -16.20
CA ASP A 313 -28.43 2.10 -15.23
C ASP A 313 -27.81 3.49 -15.40
N ALA A 314 -28.62 4.47 -15.79
CA ALA A 314 -28.16 5.82 -16.06
C ALA A 314 -27.60 6.54 -14.81
N GLY A 315 -28.16 6.28 -13.62
CA GLY A 315 -27.69 6.83 -12.36
C GLY A 315 -26.32 6.27 -11.98
N LYS A 316 -26.18 4.93 -11.99
CA LYS A 316 -24.92 4.24 -11.69
C LYS A 316 -23.85 4.54 -12.75
N SER A 317 -24.24 4.68 -14.03
CA SER A 317 -23.31 5.07 -15.09
C SER A 317 -22.75 6.49 -14.89
N LYS A 318 -23.60 7.47 -14.51
CA LYS A 318 -23.16 8.82 -14.16
C LYS A 318 -22.26 8.81 -12.92
N ALA A 319 -22.65 8.07 -11.89
CA ALA A 319 -21.87 7.88 -10.68
C ALA A 319 -20.46 7.35 -10.96
N LEU A 320 -20.38 6.26 -11.76
CA LEU A 320 -19.12 5.64 -12.14
C LEU A 320 -18.23 6.59 -12.95
N LYS A 321 -18.79 7.27 -13.95
CA LYS A 321 -18.04 8.22 -14.79
C LYS A 321 -17.51 9.39 -13.96
N PHE A 322 -18.32 9.93 -13.04
CA PHE A 322 -17.88 11.01 -12.16
C PHE A 322 -16.77 10.54 -11.19
N PHE A 323 -16.96 9.38 -10.55
CA PHE A 323 -15.96 8.82 -9.65
C PHE A 323 -14.65 8.51 -10.38
N ALA A 324 -14.71 7.89 -11.57
CA ALA A 324 -13.55 7.65 -12.41
C ALA A 324 -12.87 8.97 -12.83
N GLY A 325 -13.64 10.01 -13.18
CA GLY A 325 -13.12 11.35 -13.46
C GLY A 325 -12.37 11.94 -12.26
N CYS A 326 -12.86 11.75 -11.03
CA CYS A 326 -12.16 12.15 -9.81
C CYS A 326 -10.84 11.36 -9.61
N MET A 327 -10.81 10.05 -9.93
CA MET A 327 -9.58 9.27 -9.89
C MET A 327 -8.54 9.78 -10.90
N VAL A 328 -8.99 10.12 -12.11
CA VAL A 328 -8.13 10.75 -13.13
C VAL A 328 -7.65 12.13 -12.65
N ALA A 329 -8.50 12.92 -12.00
CA ALA A 329 -8.12 14.21 -11.45
C ALA A 329 -7.05 14.09 -10.35
N ILE A 330 -7.14 13.09 -9.47
CA ILE A 330 -6.09 12.78 -8.48
C ILE A 330 -4.74 12.56 -9.18
N VAL A 331 -4.72 11.70 -10.19
CA VAL A 331 -3.52 11.43 -10.97
C VAL A 331 -3.01 12.70 -11.67
N PHE A 332 -3.90 13.48 -12.25
CA PHE A 332 -3.55 14.75 -12.91
C PHE A 332 -2.90 15.75 -11.93
N PHE A 333 -3.48 15.98 -10.75
CA PHE A 333 -2.91 16.88 -9.76
C PHE A 333 -1.60 16.36 -9.19
N ALA A 334 -1.44 15.05 -9.02
CA ALA A 334 -0.19 14.46 -8.59
C ALA A 334 0.92 14.66 -9.64
N VAL A 335 0.64 14.45 -10.92
CA VAL A 335 1.59 14.77 -12.00
C VAL A 335 1.86 16.27 -12.11
N LEU A 336 0.81 17.11 -12.00
CA LEU A 336 0.94 18.56 -12.03
C LEU A 336 1.85 19.08 -10.90
N SER A 337 1.77 18.47 -9.70
CA SER A 337 2.58 18.88 -8.55
C SER A 337 4.09 18.78 -8.83
N ILE A 338 4.50 17.87 -9.73
CA ILE A 338 5.91 17.72 -10.13
C ILE A 338 6.36 18.89 -11.02
N PHE A 339 5.53 19.22 -12.02
CA PHE A 339 5.87 20.31 -12.95
C PHE A 339 5.87 21.68 -12.25
N LEU A 340 5.09 21.82 -11.17
CA LEU A 340 5.04 23.04 -10.35
C LEU A 340 6.07 23.01 -9.21
N GLN A 341 6.85 21.96 -9.06
CA GLN A 341 7.91 21.89 -8.05
C GLN A 341 8.99 22.94 -8.32
N GLY A 342 9.22 23.82 -7.36
CA GLY A 342 10.13 24.96 -7.52
C GLY A 342 9.55 26.16 -8.25
N THR A 343 8.30 26.10 -8.73
CA THR A 343 7.62 27.26 -9.30
C THR A 343 6.96 28.04 -8.17
N TYR A 344 7.51 29.19 -7.86
CA TYR A 344 6.88 30.15 -6.95
C TYR A 344 5.64 30.75 -7.64
N ILE A 345 4.46 30.51 -7.08
CA ILE A 345 3.22 31.13 -7.54
C ILE A 345 2.97 32.37 -6.66
N PRO A 346 3.24 33.61 -7.15
CA PRO A 346 3.18 34.81 -6.30
C PRO A 346 1.83 35.01 -5.60
N ALA A 347 0.73 34.57 -6.24
CA ALA A 347 -0.61 34.65 -5.69
C ALA A 347 -0.89 33.72 -4.50
N LEU A 348 -0.08 32.67 -4.29
CA LEU A 348 -0.25 31.65 -3.26
C LEU A 348 0.86 31.70 -2.18
N GLY A 349 1.79 32.66 -2.26
CA GLY A 349 2.89 32.78 -1.31
C GLY A 349 3.85 31.59 -1.37
N SER A 350 4.23 31.03 -0.21
CA SER A 350 5.11 29.88 -0.09
C SER A 350 4.43 28.53 -0.33
N PHE A 351 3.22 28.51 -0.92
CA PHE A 351 2.46 27.29 -1.17
C PHE A 351 3.14 26.43 -2.22
N LYS A 352 3.60 25.24 -1.81
CA LYS A 352 4.12 24.19 -2.70
C LYS A 352 3.04 23.13 -2.88
N LEU A 353 2.52 22.95 -4.07
CA LEU A 353 1.45 21.99 -4.37
C LEU A 353 1.83 20.57 -3.92
N ALA A 354 3.11 20.20 -4.03
CA ALA A 354 3.64 18.90 -3.64
C ALA A 354 3.40 18.58 -2.15
N ASP A 355 3.50 19.57 -1.27
CA ASP A 355 3.32 19.38 0.18
C ASP A 355 1.85 19.06 0.55
N TYR A 356 0.92 19.46 -0.31
CA TYR A 356 -0.52 19.32 -0.08
C TYR A 356 -1.21 18.26 -0.95
N ILE A 357 -0.47 17.57 -1.83
CA ILE A 357 -1.06 16.64 -2.79
C ILE A 357 -1.87 15.53 -2.12
N LEU A 358 -1.42 15.03 -0.98
CA LEU A 358 -2.12 13.98 -0.24
C LEU A 358 -3.46 14.48 0.31
N TYR A 359 -3.52 15.72 0.81
CA TYR A 359 -4.76 16.34 1.28
C TYR A 359 -5.72 16.63 0.13
N ILE A 360 -5.20 17.10 -1.02
CA ILE A 360 -5.99 17.31 -2.24
C ILE A 360 -6.59 15.98 -2.71
N THR A 361 -5.82 14.91 -2.69
CA THR A 361 -6.28 13.56 -3.00
C THR A 361 -7.45 13.14 -2.12
N VAL A 362 -7.35 13.35 -0.81
CA VAL A 362 -8.43 13.05 0.15
C VAL A 362 -9.70 13.84 -0.18
N VAL A 363 -9.58 15.15 -0.44
CA VAL A 363 -10.72 16.01 -0.76
C VAL A 363 -11.41 15.56 -2.06
N ILE A 364 -10.64 15.34 -3.13
CA ILE A 364 -11.18 14.87 -4.41
C ILE A 364 -11.87 13.50 -4.24
N TYR A 365 -11.29 12.61 -3.43
CA TYR A 365 -11.84 11.28 -3.16
C TYR A 365 -13.17 11.34 -2.40
N ILE A 366 -13.29 12.22 -1.39
CA ILE A 366 -14.55 12.47 -0.68
C ILE A 366 -15.62 13.01 -1.65
N ILE A 367 -15.27 14.04 -2.43
CA ILE A 367 -16.19 14.64 -3.40
C ILE A 367 -16.65 13.58 -4.40
N GLY A 368 -15.71 12.81 -4.96
CA GLY A 368 -16.00 11.74 -5.92
C GLY A 368 -16.96 10.70 -5.34
N GLY A 369 -16.70 10.24 -4.12
CA GLY A 369 -17.51 9.24 -3.44
C GLY A 369 -18.90 9.74 -3.08
N VAL A 370 -19.00 10.92 -2.47
CA VAL A 370 -20.27 11.52 -2.06
C VAL A 370 -21.17 11.78 -3.27
N VAL A 371 -20.64 12.41 -4.33
CA VAL A 371 -21.40 12.74 -5.54
C VAL A 371 -21.83 11.45 -6.27
N ALA A 372 -20.98 10.44 -6.36
CA ALA A 372 -21.31 9.16 -6.94
C ALA A 372 -22.44 8.46 -6.17
N CYS A 373 -22.42 8.47 -4.83
CA CYS A 373 -23.48 7.95 -4.01
C CYS A 373 -24.80 8.70 -4.22
N VAL A 374 -24.74 10.03 -4.35
CA VAL A 374 -25.94 10.87 -4.60
C VAL A 374 -26.55 10.56 -5.96
N TYR A 375 -25.75 10.39 -7.02
CA TYR A 375 -26.24 9.97 -8.34
C TYR A 375 -26.90 8.59 -8.33
N SER A 376 -26.46 7.71 -7.43
CA SER A 376 -27.00 6.37 -7.24
C SER A 376 -28.15 6.29 -6.23
N GLY A 377 -28.66 7.44 -5.75
CA GLY A 377 -29.84 7.53 -4.91
C GLY A 377 -29.60 7.53 -3.40
N LEU A 378 -28.35 7.34 -2.92
CA LEU A 378 -28.03 7.37 -1.49
C LEU A 378 -27.69 8.80 -1.04
N LYS A 379 -28.54 9.40 -0.16
CA LYS A 379 -28.47 10.82 0.18
C LYS A 379 -28.66 11.06 1.70
N GLY A 380 -28.27 12.26 2.17
CA GLY A 380 -28.58 12.77 3.50
C GLY A 380 -28.10 11.87 4.64
N LYS A 381 -28.94 11.66 5.65
CA LYS A 381 -28.59 10.87 6.85
C LYS A 381 -28.22 9.42 6.53
N ALA A 382 -28.80 8.81 5.51
CA ALA A 382 -28.49 7.44 5.10
C ALA A 382 -27.05 7.34 4.56
N LEU A 383 -26.62 8.31 3.72
CA LEU A 383 -25.25 8.40 3.24
C LEU A 383 -24.26 8.59 4.38
N ALA A 384 -24.52 9.55 5.29
CA ALA A 384 -23.65 9.81 6.43
C ALA A 384 -23.50 8.57 7.33
N LYS A 385 -24.60 7.83 7.57
CA LYS A 385 -24.57 6.58 8.36
C LYS A 385 -23.70 5.51 7.72
N GLU A 386 -23.82 5.29 6.41
CA GLU A 386 -23.00 4.29 5.71
C GLU A 386 -21.54 4.72 5.61
N MET A 387 -21.25 6.01 5.41
CA MET A 387 -19.88 6.52 5.48
C MET A 387 -19.25 6.33 6.86
N LEU A 388 -19.98 6.62 7.94
CA LEU A 388 -19.49 6.40 9.30
C LEU A 388 -19.21 4.93 9.58
N LYS A 389 -20.08 4.01 9.15
CA LYS A 389 -19.85 2.57 9.29
C LYS A 389 -18.56 2.13 8.55
N GLY A 390 -18.34 2.65 7.35
CA GLY A 390 -17.14 2.37 6.59
C GLY A 390 -15.87 2.90 7.25
N ALA A 391 -15.91 4.13 7.76
CA ALA A 391 -14.84 4.74 8.54
C ALA A 391 -14.44 3.86 9.74
N LEU A 392 -15.42 3.45 10.54
CA LEU A 392 -15.21 2.60 11.72
C LEU A 392 -14.66 1.20 11.35
N THR A 393 -14.99 0.68 10.18
CA THR A 393 -14.50 -0.62 9.70
C THR A 393 -12.97 -0.60 9.47
N LEU A 394 -12.38 0.54 9.09
CA LEU A 394 -10.93 0.64 8.86
C LEU A 394 -10.12 1.12 10.07
N LEU A 395 -10.75 1.44 11.20
CA LEU A 395 -10.02 1.82 12.42
C LEU A 395 -8.96 0.78 12.87
N PRO A 396 -9.21 -0.55 12.81
CA PRO A 396 -8.17 -1.52 13.17
C PRO A 396 -6.93 -1.43 12.29
N VAL A 397 -7.10 -1.17 10.99
CA VAL A 397 -5.98 -0.99 10.03
C VAL A 397 -5.25 0.31 10.33
N THR A 398 -5.99 1.39 10.61
CA THR A 398 -5.42 2.68 11.03
C THR A 398 -4.58 2.54 12.29
N GLY A 399 -5.07 1.79 13.30
CA GLY A 399 -4.31 1.46 14.51
C GLY A 399 -3.03 0.65 14.23
N MET A 400 -3.10 -0.30 13.29
CA MET A 400 -1.93 -1.09 12.89
C MET A 400 -0.83 -0.21 12.28
N VAL A 401 -1.19 0.81 11.49
CA VAL A 401 -0.23 1.76 10.93
C VAL A 401 0.45 2.58 12.01
N LEU A 402 -0.30 3.04 13.02
CA LEU A 402 0.27 3.74 14.18
C LEU A 402 1.27 2.85 14.94
N ILE A 403 0.91 1.57 15.16
CA ILE A 403 1.80 0.61 15.82
C ILE A 403 3.07 0.38 14.97
N ALA A 404 2.94 0.23 13.65
CA ALA A 404 4.10 0.07 12.75
C ALA A 404 5.03 1.29 12.78
N SER A 405 4.46 2.50 12.86
CA SER A 405 5.23 3.75 12.95
C SER A 405 6.03 3.88 14.25
N SER A 406 5.73 3.08 15.28
CA SER A 406 6.49 3.03 16.53
C SER A 406 7.94 2.57 16.33
N VAL A 407 8.20 1.72 15.35
CA VAL A 407 9.55 1.25 15.00
C VAL A 407 10.47 2.45 14.74
N ARG A 408 10.00 3.38 13.90
CA ARG A 408 10.71 4.62 13.61
C ARG A 408 10.94 5.46 14.87
N TYR A 409 9.87 5.72 15.63
CA TYR A 409 9.98 6.54 16.85
C TYR A 409 11.01 5.98 17.84
N ILE A 410 11.02 4.66 18.05
CA ILE A 410 11.94 4.01 19.01
C ILE A 410 13.40 4.18 18.59
N ILE A 411 13.71 4.06 17.31
CA ILE A 411 15.07 4.21 16.77
C ILE A 411 15.52 5.68 16.78
N GLU A 412 14.63 6.61 16.35
CA GLU A 412 14.94 8.06 16.36
C GLU A 412 15.11 8.58 17.79
N ALA A 413 14.14 8.35 18.66
CA ALA A 413 14.15 8.81 20.05
C ALA A 413 15.11 8.01 20.95
N GLY A 414 15.55 6.85 20.49
CA GLY A 414 16.60 6.04 21.12
C GLY A 414 18.02 6.47 20.77
N HIS A 415 18.20 7.48 19.90
CA HIS A 415 19.50 8.02 19.47
C HIS A 415 20.50 6.96 18.95
N VAL A 416 19.98 5.90 18.31
CA VAL A 416 20.81 4.78 17.79
C VAL A 416 20.89 4.75 16.27
N MET A 417 20.10 5.60 15.59
CA MET A 417 20.11 5.66 14.13
C MET A 417 21.47 6.03 13.56
N ASP A 418 22.09 7.07 14.12
CA ASP A 418 23.40 7.55 13.69
C ASP A 418 24.51 6.54 14.03
N THR A 419 24.37 5.83 15.13
CA THR A 419 25.27 4.75 15.51
C THR A 419 25.23 3.59 14.52
N ILE A 420 24.04 3.18 14.10
CA ILE A 420 23.86 2.15 13.04
C ILE A 420 24.55 2.62 11.76
N LEU A 421 24.33 3.88 11.38
CA LEU A 421 24.93 4.48 10.18
C LEU A 421 26.46 4.49 10.28
N TYR A 422 27.02 4.98 11.40
CA TYR A 422 28.46 5.05 11.64
C TYR A 422 29.15 3.68 11.53
N HIS A 423 28.63 2.67 12.21
CA HIS A 423 29.21 1.33 12.16
C HIS A 423 29.14 0.71 10.77
N THR A 424 28.05 0.97 10.06
CA THR A 424 27.89 0.46 8.69
C THR A 424 28.86 1.11 7.72
N ILE A 425 29.07 2.42 7.83
CA ILE A 425 30.04 3.17 7.02
C ILE A 425 31.48 2.70 7.34
N ASN A 426 31.81 2.53 8.62
CA ASN A 426 33.13 2.06 8.99
C ASN A 426 33.43 0.64 8.50
N ALA A 427 32.43 -0.24 8.48
CA ALA A 427 32.54 -1.56 7.87
C ALA A 427 32.78 -1.51 6.34
N ALA A 428 32.37 -0.41 5.69
CA ALA A 428 32.58 -0.19 4.27
C ALA A 428 33.98 0.35 3.92
N LYS A 429 34.70 0.97 4.88
CA LYS A 429 36.02 1.53 4.64
C LYS A 429 37.04 0.44 4.26
N GLY A 430 37.84 0.71 3.24
CA GLY A 430 38.86 -0.21 2.75
C GLY A 430 38.37 -1.34 1.87
N GLN A 431 37.08 -1.39 1.56
CA GLN A 431 36.50 -2.35 0.62
C GLN A 431 36.71 -1.88 -0.84
N ASN A 432 36.66 -2.84 -1.78
CA ASN A 432 36.68 -2.49 -3.18
C ASN A 432 35.37 -1.82 -3.61
N PRO A 433 35.34 -1.03 -4.72
CA PRO A 433 34.15 -0.29 -5.15
C PRO A 433 32.89 -1.16 -5.32
N ALA A 434 33.02 -2.40 -5.81
CA ALA A 434 31.86 -3.30 -5.97
C ALA A 434 31.21 -3.65 -4.64
N VAL A 435 32.01 -4.02 -3.64
CA VAL A 435 31.53 -4.36 -2.28
C VAL A 435 30.94 -3.11 -1.63
N LEU A 436 31.57 -1.96 -1.80
CA LEU A 436 31.08 -0.70 -1.25
C LEU A 436 29.71 -0.32 -1.83
N ILE A 437 29.50 -0.43 -3.13
CA ILE A 437 28.20 -0.19 -3.77
C ILE A 437 27.12 -1.10 -3.18
N LEU A 438 27.45 -2.39 -2.96
CA LEU A 438 26.51 -3.33 -2.34
C LEU A 438 26.23 -2.97 -0.88
N ILE A 439 27.23 -2.52 -0.13
CA ILE A 439 27.03 -2.05 1.24
C ILE A 439 26.12 -0.82 1.24
N ILE A 440 26.36 0.18 0.38
CA ILE A 440 25.51 1.36 0.25
C ILE A 440 24.06 0.94 -0.06
N TYR A 441 23.89 0.03 -1.01
CA TYR A 441 22.57 -0.48 -1.38
C TYR A 441 21.86 -1.14 -0.18
N LEU A 442 22.57 -1.99 0.57
CA LEU A 442 22.03 -2.66 1.75
C LEU A 442 21.75 -1.68 2.90
N VAL A 443 22.59 -0.65 3.09
CA VAL A 443 22.34 0.42 4.06
C VAL A 443 21.00 1.10 3.78
N VAL A 444 20.77 1.51 2.55
CA VAL A 444 19.51 2.17 2.16
C VAL A 444 18.32 1.24 2.42
N LEU A 445 18.43 -0.06 2.11
CA LEU A 445 17.42 -1.06 2.42
C LEU A 445 17.13 -1.19 3.92
N ILE A 446 18.17 -1.17 4.76
CA ILE A 446 18.02 -1.27 6.21
C ILE A 446 17.38 0.01 6.77
N PHE A 447 17.82 1.18 6.28
CA PHE A 447 17.29 2.45 6.76
C PHE A 447 15.81 2.66 6.40
N GLU A 448 15.30 1.99 5.38
CA GLU A 448 13.87 1.99 5.06
C GLU A 448 13.00 1.41 6.20
N LEU A 449 13.54 0.51 7.00
CA LEU A 449 12.82 0.02 8.18
C LEU A 449 12.47 1.15 9.16
N PHE A 450 13.25 2.20 9.17
CA PHE A 450 13.17 3.30 10.14
C PHE A 450 12.69 4.60 9.50
N ILE A 451 13.13 4.90 8.26
CA ILE A 451 12.81 6.11 7.52
C ILE A 451 12.13 5.74 6.21
N THR A 452 10.81 5.81 6.17
CA THR A 452 10.02 5.49 4.96
C THR A 452 9.94 6.65 3.97
N SER A 453 10.32 7.87 4.36
CA SER A 453 10.37 9.04 3.47
C SER A 453 11.67 9.05 2.66
N GLY A 454 11.56 8.89 1.32
CA GLY A 454 12.70 8.88 0.41
C GLY A 454 13.50 10.19 0.45
N SER A 455 12.82 11.36 0.49
CA SER A 455 13.47 12.66 0.59
C SER A 455 14.23 12.85 1.91
N ALA A 456 13.60 12.56 3.05
CA ALA A 456 14.26 12.65 4.35
C ALA A 456 15.48 11.73 4.43
N LYS A 457 15.37 10.51 3.88
CA LYS A 457 16.47 9.55 3.80
C LYS A 457 17.59 10.05 2.89
N ALA A 458 17.28 10.71 1.78
CA ALA A 458 18.28 11.31 0.91
C ALA A 458 19.08 12.39 1.63
N PHE A 459 18.43 13.31 2.33
CA PHE A 459 19.11 14.34 3.14
C PHE A 459 19.99 13.75 4.24
N LEU A 460 19.60 12.61 4.81
CA LEU A 460 20.38 11.95 5.86
C LEU A 460 21.57 11.17 5.29
N LEU A 461 21.35 10.35 4.27
CA LEU A 461 22.35 9.37 3.81
C LEU A 461 23.24 9.90 2.69
N MET A 462 22.72 10.68 1.74
CA MET A 462 23.44 11.06 0.53
C MET A 462 24.66 11.96 0.76
N PRO A 463 24.70 12.89 1.74
CA PRO A 463 25.93 13.64 2.03
C PRO A 463 27.10 12.72 2.39
N MET A 464 26.85 11.68 3.18
CA MET A 464 27.85 10.71 3.60
C MET A 464 28.21 9.73 2.49
N ILE A 465 27.19 9.19 1.81
CA ILE A 465 27.40 8.30 0.67
C ILE A 465 28.22 9.00 -0.42
N GLY A 466 27.89 10.27 -0.72
CA GLY A 466 28.64 11.07 -1.69
C GLY A 466 30.10 11.30 -1.29
N ALA A 467 30.35 11.63 -0.03
CA ALA A 467 31.72 11.81 0.49
C ALA A 467 32.55 10.52 0.41
N ILE A 468 31.97 9.36 0.77
CA ILE A 468 32.65 8.06 0.70
C ILE A 468 32.92 7.67 -0.78
N CYS A 469 31.93 7.85 -1.65
CA CYS A 469 32.05 7.53 -3.08
C CYS A 469 33.16 8.34 -3.74
N SER A 470 33.26 9.65 -3.43
CA SER A 470 34.29 10.52 -3.98
C SER A 470 35.72 10.11 -3.55
N GLN A 471 35.86 9.61 -2.31
CA GLN A 471 37.17 9.14 -1.78
C GLN A 471 37.59 7.80 -2.37
N LEU A 472 36.67 6.94 -2.77
CA LEU A 472 36.92 5.55 -3.18
C LEU A 472 36.72 5.31 -4.68
N GLY A 473 36.60 6.37 -5.48
CA GLY A 473 36.52 6.29 -6.93
C GLY A 473 35.20 5.70 -7.45
N ILE A 474 34.12 5.82 -6.67
CA ILE A 474 32.77 5.47 -7.15
C ILE A 474 32.16 6.69 -7.81
N ASN A 475 31.64 6.50 -9.02
CA ASN A 475 30.94 7.56 -9.70
C ASN A 475 29.70 8.00 -8.92
N PRO A 476 29.48 9.31 -8.67
CA PRO A 476 28.33 9.81 -7.91
C PRO A 476 26.97 9.37 -8.49
N GLN A 477 26.86 9.15 -9.79
CA GLN A 477 25.65 8.61 -10.40
C GLN A 477 25.34 7.18 -9.94
N VAL A 478 26.36 6.36 -9.69
CA VAL A 478 26.17 4.99 -9.16
C VAL A 478 25.69 5.03 -7.72
N ALA A 479 26.19 5.98 -6.92
CA ALA A 479 25.70 6.22 -5.58
C ALA A 479 24.19 6.59 -5.58
N VAL A 480 23.78 7.49 -6.47
CA VAL A 480 22.38 7.86 -6.67
C VAL A 480 21.55 6.66 -7.09
N LEU A 481 22.02 5.81 -8.02
CA LEU A 481 21.32 4.59 -8.42
C LEU A 481 21.16 3.61 -7.26
N ALA A 482 22.24 3.37 -6.48
CA ALA A 482 22.18 2.49 -5.32
C ALA A 482 21.17 2.97 -4.28
N PHE A 483 21.14 4.29 -4.03
CA PHE A 483 20.15 4.92 -3.18
C PHE A 483 18.73 4.74 -3.74
N THR A 484 18.50 5.09 -5.00
CA THR A 484 17.18 5.04 -5.63
C THR A 484 16.60 3.62 -5.66
N PHE A 485 17.43 2.64 -6.01
CA PHE A 485 17.00 1.23 -6.06
C PHE A 485 16.71 0.69 -4.65
N GLY A 486 17.56 1.02 -3.67
CA GLY A 486 17.36 0.61 -2.29
C GLY A 486 16.08 1.21 -1.68
N ASP A 487 15.88 2.50 -1.87
CA ASP A 487 14.69 3.22 -1.41
C ASP A 487 13.40 2.68 -2.05
N GLY A 488 13.43 2.41 -3.37
CA GLY A 488 12.22 2.07 -4.11
C GLY A 488 11.74 0.62 -3.93
N ILE A 489 12.65 -0.37 -3.91
CA ILE A 489 12.25 -1.79 -3.85
C ILE A 489 11.56 -2.13 -2.53
N VAL A 490 11.91 -1.43 -1.47
CA VAL A 490 11.44 -1.72 -0.12
C VAL A 490 10.01 -1.26 0.11
N ASN A 491 9.54 -0.25 -0.62
CA ASN A 491 8.18 0.28 -0.53
C ASN A 491 7.10 -0.78 -0.77
N VAL A 492 7.39 -1.82 -1.57
CA VAL A 492 6.45 -2.92 -1.86
C VAL A 492 6.75 -4.20 -1.09
N PHE A 493 7.75 -4.16 -0.20
CA PHE A 493 8.28 -5.34 0.47
C PHE A 493 8.23 -5.24 1.99
N MET A 494 8.63 -4.09 2.58
CA MET A 494 8.80 -3.98 4.03
C MET A 494 7.47 -3.84 4.79
N PRO A 495 7.31 -4.61 5.88
CA PRO A 495 6.09 -4.56 6.68
C PRO A 495 5.98 -3.29 7.56
N THR A 496 7.00 -2.46 7.61
CA THR A 496 6.96 -1.13 8.24
C THR A 496 6.46 -0.05 7.29
N ASN A 497 6.42 -0.33 5.98
CA ASN A 497 5.93 0.65 5.02
C ASN A 497 4.41 0.80 5.15
N ALA A 498 3.98 2.01 5.49
CA ALA A 498 2.57 2.34 5.71
C ALA A 498 1.74 2.08 4.44
N THR A 499 2.21 2.48 3.26
CA THR A 499 1.51 2.30 1.99
C THR A 499 1.22 0.83 1.70
N LEU A 500 2.20 -0.06 1.91
CA LEU A 500 2.02 -1.50 1.73
C LEU A 500 0.99 -2.05 2.73
N LEU A 501 1.14 -1.75 4.03
CA LEU A 501 0.21 -2.22 5.04
C LEU A 501 -1.22 -1.75 4.78
N LEU A 502 -1.38 -0.49 4.33
CA LEU A 502 -2.67 0.09 3.98
C LEU A 502 -3.32 -0.65 2.82
N THR A 503 -2.57 -0.82 1.74
CA THR A 503 -3.09 -1.47 0.54
C THR A 503 -3.46 -2.93 0.80
N LEU A 504 -2.67 -3.66 1.58
CA LEU A 504 -3.02 -5.01 2.03
C LEU A 504 -4.26 -5.00 2.93
N GLY A 505 -4.36 -4.04 3.86
CA GLY A 505 -5.51 -3.86 4.75
C GLY A 505 -6.83 -3.58 4.01
N LEU A 506 -6.77 -2.95 2.83
CA LEU A 506 -7.94 -2.72 1.96
C LEU A 506 -8.35 -3.97 1.15
N THR A 507 -7.59 -5.05 1.25
CA THR A 507 -7.81 -6.29 0.47
C THR A 507 -7.99 -7.51 1.37
N THR A 508 -8.17 -8.69 0.77
CA THR A 508 -8.14 -9.99 1.45
C THR A 508 -6.73 -10.55 1.62
N VAL A 509 -5.73 -9.87 1.08
CA VAL A 509 -4.37 -10.37 1.01
C VAL A 509 -3.64 -10.10 2.32
N THR A 510 -3.19 -11.15 2.99
CA THR A 510 -2.33 -11.04 4.17
C THR A 510 -0.89 -10.75 3.76
N TYR A 511 -0.11 -10.09 4.64
CA TYR A 511 1.31 -9.83 4.38
C TYR A 511 2.10 -11.11 4.03
N PRO A 512 1.98 -12.25 4.72
CA PRO A 512 2.70 -13.47 4.33
C PRO A 512 2.30 -14.01 2.96
N LYS A 513 1.02 -13.89 2.56
CA LYS A 513 0.56 -14.29 1.23
C LYS A 513 1.10 -13.37 0.15
N TRP A 514 1.13 -12.07 0.43
CA TRP A 514 1.77 -11.07 -0.43
C TRP A 514 3.26 -11.38 -0.62
N PHE A 515 4.00 -11.54 0.48
CA PHE A 515 5.42 -11.83 0.46
C PHE A 515 5.74 -13.11 -0.32
N ARG A 516 4.96 -14.17 -0.11
CA ARG A 516 5.12 -15.45 -0.83
C ARG A 516 4.86 -15.30 -2.33
N TRP A 517 3.92 -14.43 -2.71
CA TRP A 517 3.56 -14.21 -4.12
C TRP A 517 4.51 -13.22 -4.80
N ALA A 518 4.79 -12.09 -4.17
CA ALA A 518 5.64 -11.04 -4.72
C ALA A 518 7.14 -11.33 -4.54
N GLY A 519 7.53 -12.13 -3.54
CA GLY A 519 8.92 -12.41 -3.18
C GLY A 519 9.80 -12.87 -4.34
N PRO A 520 9.39 -13.84 -5.15
CA PRO A 520 10.18 -14.29 -6.31
C PRO A 520 10.48 -13.18 -7.32
N ILE A 521 9.50 -12.30 -7.60
CA ILE A 521 9.71 -11.18 -8.52
C ILE A 521 10.64 -10.13 -7.89
N LEU A 522 10.44 -9.82 -6.62
CA LEU A 522 11.28 -8.87 -5.89
C LEU A 522 12.73 -9.34 -5.79
N LEU A 523 12.94 -10.63 -5.57
CA LEU A 523 14.27 -11.24 -5.57
C LEU A 523 14.94 -11.15 -6.96
N THR A 524 14.17 -11.37 -8.04
CA THR A 524 14.67 -11.23 -9.41
C THR A 524 15.03 -9.78 -9.72
N VAL A 525 14.19 -8.83 -9.31
CA VAL A 525 14.43 -7.40 -9.46
C VAL A 525 15.65 -6.96 -8.64
N PHE A 526 15.80 -7.47 -7.41
CA PHE A 526 16.97 -7.21 -6.57
C PHE A 526 18.27 -7.70 -7.24
N GLY A 527 18.29 -8.90 -7.77
CA GLY A 527 19.45 -9.40 -8.53
C GLY A 527 19.74 -8.57 -9.80
N MET A 528 18.69 -8.17 -10.53
CA MET A 528 18.81 -7.30 -11.71
C MET A 528 19.40 -5.92 -11.32
N THR A 529 18.94 -5.29 -10.23
CA THR A 529 19.45 -3.99 -9.80
C THR A 529 20.90 -4.04 -9.39
N ILE A 530 21.35 -5.11 -8.73
CA ILE A 530 22.77 -5.37 -8.45
C ILE A 530 23.55 -5.43 -9.77
N GLY A 531 23.07 -6.19 -10.75
CA GLY A 531 23.72 -6.27 -12.06
C GLY A 531 23.83 -4.91 -12.75
N ILE A 532 22.78 -4.09 -12.69
CA ILE A 532 22.79 -2.73 -13.25
C ILE A 532 23.78 -1.83 -12.51
N LEU A 533 23.87 -1.91 -11.18
CA LEU A 533 24.84 -1.14 -10.40
C LEU A 533 26.28 -1.48 -10.79
N MET A 534 26.58 -2.76 -10.97
CA MET A 534 27.91 -3.19 -11.44
C MET A 534 28.18 -2.74 -12.88
N LEU A 535 27.21 -2.88 -13.77
CA LEU A 535 27.30 -2.39 -15.15
C LEU A 535 27.48 -0.87 -15.19
N ALA A 536 26.76 -0.13 -14.36
CA ALA A 536 26.88 1.32 -14.27
C ALA A 536 28.28 1.75 -13.79
N GLN A 537 28.86 1.09 -12.79
CA GLN A 537 30.17 1.43 -12.24
C GLN A 537 31.32 1.12 -13.22
N TYR A 538 31.31 -0.06 -13.85
CA TYR A 538 32.46 -0.56 -14.58
C TYR A 538 32.38 -0.38 -16.09
N VAL A 539 31.22 0.00 -16.63
CA VAL A 539 31.01 0.11 -18.09
C VAL A 539 30.40 1.46 -18.50
N ILE A 540 29.36 1.92 -17.80
CA ILE A 540 28.61 3.09 -18.27
C ILE A 540 29.21 4.39 -17.76
N PHE A 541 29.62 4.42 -16.51
CA PHE A 541 30.20 5.60 -15.82
C PHE A 541 31.66 5.36 -15.40
N ALA A 542 32.32 4.38 -16.05
CA ALA A 542 33.74 4.05 -15.83
C ALA A 542 34.68 5.21 -16.13
#